data_460151d88827ba030c206c8ce42bcf38
#
_entry.id   460151d88827ba030c206c8ce42bcf38
#
_cell.length_a   1.000
_cell.length_b   1.000
_cell.length_c   1.000
_cell.angle_alpha   90.00
_cell.angle_beta   90.00
_cell.angle_gamma   90.00
#
_symmetry.space_group_name_H-M   'P 1'
#
loop_
_entity.id
_entity.type
_entity.pdbx_description
1 polymer ?
#
loop_
_entity_poly.entity_id
_entity_poly.type
_entity_poly.pdbx_seq_one_letter_code
_entity_poly.pdbx_strand_id
1 'polypeptide(L)'
;MTNEEMYALVDFCEDYNYPLQFNFKDAYYVYCEYDILHKHYDRMNSVGLDCVDGEDQDRHLIDMPHAAFCLFPEGALERFNEKYGHLGLHFMQTGGQLPDGSHFYDIVRGGIDKSTGLADLCEKMGLSLAEAVAAGDSANDVGMLKAAGLGCCMSNGTDEAKAAADRVIGDVREDGLAALIEELWFDGPKAEPSDRSFGSAWETMER
;
A
#
# COMPACT_ATOMS: atom_id res chain seq x y z
N MET A 1 -9.91 -2.80 -9.25
CA MET A 1 -9.52 -3.30 -10.60
C MET A 1 -10.75 -3.44 -11.50
N THR A 2 -10.57 -3.51 -12.81
CA THR A 2 -11.61 -3.90 -13.77
C THR A 2 -11.55 -5.41 -14.02
N ASN A 3 -12.63 -5.98 -14.61
CA ASN A 3 -12.60 -7.39 -15.04
C ASN A 3 -11.46 -7.68 -16.03
N GLU A 4 -11.20 -6.77 -16.98
CA GLU A 4 -10.14 -6.94 -17.96
C GLU A 4 -8.75 -6.96 -17.32
N GLU A 5 -8.49 -6.07 -16.36
CA GLU A 5 -7.25 -6.02 -15.58
C GLU A 5 -7.05 -7.30 -14.75
N MET A 6 -8.13 -7.77 -14.09
CA MET A 6 -8.11 -8.98 -13.28
C MET A 6 -7.84 -10.23 -14.14
N TYR A 7 -8.61 -10.40 -15.22
CA TYR A 7 -8.42 -11.55 -16.10
C TYR A 7 -7.05 -11.56 -16.80
N ALA A 8 -6.50 -10.41 -17.17
CA ALA A 8 -5.15 -10.34 -17.71
C ALA A 8 -4.08 -10.84 -16.73
N LEU A 9 -4.24 -10.55 -15.43
CA LEU A 9 -3.37 -11.08 -14.39
C LEU A 9 -3.55 -12.59 -14.20
N VAL A 10 -4.81 -13.08 -14.17
CA VAL A 10 -5.11 -14.51 -14.04
C VAL A 10 -4.51 -15.28 -15.22
N ASP A 11 -4.86 -14.89 -16.46
CA ASP A 11 -4.38 -15.56 -17.68
C ASP A 11 -2.86 -15.62 -17.73
N PHE A 12 -2.19 -14.49 -17.40
CA PHE A 12 -0.73 -14.45 -17.42
C PHE A 12 -0.11 -15.33 -16.32
N CYS A 13 -0.64 -15.29 -15.11
CA CYS A 13 -0.11 -16.07 -14.01
C CYS A 13 -0.37 -17.57 -14.20
N GLU A 14 -1.53 -17.96 -14.75
CA GLU A 14 -1.83 -19.35 -15.09
C GLU A 14 -0.94 -19.87 -16.23
N ASP A 15 -0.75 -19.09 -17.31
CA ASP A 15 0.10 -19.47 -18.45
C ASP A 15 1.54 -19.80 -18.02
N TYR A 16 2.07 -19.11 -17.01
CA TYR A 16 3.44 -19.27 -16.55
C TYR A 16 3.56 -19.93 -15.17
N ASN A 17 2.42 -20.27 -14.56
CA ASN A 17 2.37 -20.85 -13.22
C ASN A 17 3.01 -19.95 -12.16
N TYR A 18 2.66 -18.66 -12.17
CA TYR A 18 3.12 -17.67 -11.21
C TYR A 18 2.11 -17.48 -10.09
N PRO A 19 2.58 -17.32 -8.83
CA PRO A 19 1.70 -17.02 -7.71
C PRO A 19 0.94 -15.71 -7.89
N LEU A 20 -0.37 -15.74 -7.62
CA LEU A 20 -1.25 -14.60 -7.73
C LEU A 20 -2.25 -14.59 -6.59
N GLN A 21 -2.43 -13.43 -5.97
CA GLN A 21 -3.42 -13.16 -4.95
C GLN A 21 -4.17 -11.90 -5.31
N PHE A 22 -5.47 -11.86 -5.04
CA PHE A 22 -6.27 -10.65 -5.11
C PHE A 22 -6.70 -10.18 -3.72
N ASN A 23 -6.65 -8.87 -3.51
CA ASN A 23 -7.01 -8.23 -2.25
C ASN A 23 -8.40 -7.60 -2.40
N PHE A 24 -9.39 -8.20 -1.74
CA PHE A 24 -10.74 -7.68 -1.62
C PHE A 24 -10.91 -6.93 -0.29
N LYS A 25 -12.06 -6.30 -0.08
CA LYS A 25 -12.34 -5.53 1.13
C LYS A 25 -12.35 -6.39 2.40
N ASP A 26 -12.80 -7.61 2.30
CA ASP A 26 -13.07 -8.54 3.39
C ASP A 26 -11.99 -9.63 3.55
N ALA A 27 -11.32 -10.02 2.47
CA ALA A 27 -10.33 -11.09 2.50
C ALA A 27 -9.33 -11.02 1.35
N TYR A 28 -8.29 -11.82 1.45
CA TYR A 28 -7.33 -12.07 0.38
C TYR A 28 -7.66 -13.41 -0.26
N TYR A 29 -7.76 -13.43 -1.60
CA TYR A 29 -8.07 -14.62 -2.38
C TYR A 29 -6.89 -15.03 -3.23
N VAL A 30 -6.45 -16.28 -3.08
CA VAL A 30 -5.31 -16.86 -3.79
C VAL A 30 -5.83 -17.57 -5.02
N TYR A 31 -5.24 -17.25 -6.17
CA TYR A 31 -5.62 -17.83 -7.46
C TYR A 31 -4.64 -18.88 -7.97
N CYS A 32 -3.39 -18.82 -7.54
CA CYS A 32 -2.38 -19.83 -7.89
C CYS A 32 -1.71 -20.29 -6.60
N GLU A 33 -1.79 -21.58 -6.30
CA GLU A 33 -1.24 -22.20 -5.10
C GLU A 33 0.27 -22.33 -5.19
N TYR A 34 0.96 -21.88 -4.14
CA TYR A 34 2.38 -22.15 -3.94
C TYR A 34 2.76 -22.15 -2.47
N ASP A 35 3.58 -23.14 -2.08
CA ASP A 35 4.08 -23.29 -0.71
C ASP A 35 4.70 -22.02 -0.12
N ILE A 36 5.28 -21.17 -0.94
CA ILE A 36 5.93 -19.95 -0.48
C ILE A 36 4.91 -18.92 0.03
N LEU A 37 3.69 -18.93 -0.51
CA LEU A 37 2.62 -18.05 -0.07
C LEU A 37 1.92 -18.57 1.19
N HIS A 38 1.90 -19.87 1.46
CA HIS A 38 1.30 -20.43 2.68
C HIS A 38 1.89 -19.83 3.96
N LYS A 39 3.21 -19.61 4.01
CA LYS A 39 3.85 -18.93 5.16
C LYS A 39 3.42 -17.47 5.30
N HIS A 40 3.14 -16.82 4.19
CA HIS A 40 2.60 -15.46 4.19
C HIS A 40 1.16 -15.48 4.70
N TYR A 41 0.34 -16.41 4.27
CA TYR A 41 -1.05 -16.56 4.72
C TYR A 41 -1.16 -16.91 6.19
N ASP A 42 -0.34 -17.83 6.69
CA ASP A 42 -0.27 -18.14 8.11
C ASP A 42 0.00 -16.90 8.96
N ARG A 43 0.91 -16.03 8.47
CA ARG A 43 1.19 -14.76 9.11
C ARG A 43 0.02 -13.80 9.03
N MET A 44 -0.64 -13.67 7.88
CA MET A 44 -1.78 -12.77 7.69
C MET A 44 -2.97 -13.22 8.52
N ASN A 45 -3.28 -14.52 8.53
CA ASN A 45 -4.33 -15.10 9.38
C ASN A 45 -4.06 -14.89 10.87
N SER A 46 -2.79 -14.91 11.30
CA SER A 46 -2.41 -14.66 12.69
C SER A 46 -2.70 -13.23 13.17
N VAL A 47 -2.84 -12.28 12.25
CA VAL A 47 -3.19 -10.88 12.54
C VAL A 47 -4.66 -10.54 12.21
N GLY A 48 -5.49 -11.56 11.97
CA GLY A 48 -6.92 -11.41 11.77
C GLY A 48 -7.32 -11.01 10.34
N LEU A 49 -6.47 -11.24 9.36
CA LEU A 49 -6.78 -11.07 7.94
C LEU A 49 -7.10 -12.44 7.34
N ASP A 50 -8.32 -12.61 6.85
CA ASP A 50 -8.74 -13.86 6.23
C ASP A 50 -8.05 -14.03 4.87
N CYS A 51 -7.33 -15.14 4.70
CA CYS A 51 -6.79 -15.58 3.43
C CYS A 51 -7.55 -16.82 2.97
N VAL A 52 -8.20 -16.71 1.82
CA VAL A 52 -9.02 -17.78 1.24
C VAL A 52 -8.24 -18.39 0.08
N ASP A 53 -8.06 -19.70 0.13
CA ASP A 53 -7.35 -20.45 -0.90
C ASP A 53 -8.33 -20.81 -2.02
N GLY A 54 -8.16 -20.19 -3.18
CA GLY A 54 -8.66 -20.55 -4.52
C GLY A 54 -10.10 -21.05 -4.73
N GLU A 55 -10.84 -21.32 -3.66
CA GLU A 55 -12.14 -21.97 -3.75
C GLU A 55 -13.26 -21.07 -4.28
N ASP A 56 -13.11 -19.74 -4.21
CA ASP A 56 -14.12 -18.79 -4.70
C ASP A 56 -13.59 -17.92 -5.85
N GLN A 57 -13.38 -18.54 -6.98
CA GLN A 57 -12.98 -17.82 -8.20
C GLN A 57 -14.05 -16.84 -8.71
N ASP A 58 -15.29 -16.98 -8.24
CA ASP A 58 -16.42 -16.12 -8.61
C ASP A 58 -16.57 -14.91 -7.66
N ARG A 59 -15.68 -14.74 -6.67
CA ARG A 59 -15.74 -13.62 -5.71
C ARG A 59 -15.82 -12.25 -6.39
N HIS A 60 -15.17 -12.08 -7.54
CA HIS A 60 -15.21 -10.86 -8.35
C HIS A 60 -16.60 -10.53 -8.93
N LEU A 61 -17.53 -11.48 -8.96
CA LEU A 61 -18.92 -11.23 -9.37
C LEU A 61 -19.70 -10.48 -8.28
N ILE A 62 -19.22 -10.51 -7.03
CA ILE A 62 -19.82 -9.80 -5.90
C ILE A 62 -19.20 -8.41 -5.78
N ASP A 63 -17.88 -8.32 -5.83
CA ASP A 63 -17.12 -7.08 -5.72
C ASP A 63 -15.78 -7.24 -6.44
N MET A 64 -15.19 -6.14 -6.91
CA MET A 64 -13.91 -6.18 -7.59
C MET A 64 -12.74 -6.03 -6.62
N PRO A 65 -11.59 -6.71 -6.88
CA PRO A 65 -10.43 -6.54 -6.03
C PRO A 65 -9.88 -5.11 -6.11
N HIS A 66 -9.41 -4.61 -4.97
CA HIS A 66 -8.78 -3.30 -4.88
C HIS A 66 -7.35 -3.31 -5.41
N ALA A 67 -6.64 -4.41 -5.19
CA ALA A 67 -5.26 -4.64 -5.56
C ALA A 67 -5.03 -6.13 -5.86
N ALA A 68 -3.88 -6.44 -6.44
CA ALA A 68 -3.37 -7.80 -6.54
C ALA A 68 -1.93 -7.86 -5.99
N PHE A 69 -1.47 -9.08 -5.75
CA PHE A 69 -0.12 -9.37 -5.30
C PHE A 69 0.40 -10.58 -6.06
N CYS A 70 1.62 -10.51 -6.57
CA CYS A 70 2.21 -11.61 -7.30
C CYS A 70 3.68 -11.80 -6.96
N LEU A 71 4.20 -12.96 -7.33
CA LEU A 71 5.62 -13.27 -7.30
C LEU A 71 6.11 -13.51 -8.72
N PHE A 72 6.94 -12.61 -9.23
CA PHE A 72 7.47 -12.69 -10.58
C PHE A 72 8.97 -12.93 -10.59
N PRO A 73 9.46 -13.93 -11.37
CA PRO A 73 10.88 -14.06 -11.66
C PRO A 73 11.37 -12.94 -12.59
N GLU A 74 12.67 -12.82 -12.71
CA GLU A 74 13.30 -11.86 -13.61
C GLU A 74 12.74 -11.97 -15.05
N GLY A 75 12.42 -10.84 -15.66
CA GLY A 75 11.87 -10.75 -17.02
C GLY A 75 10.36 -11.06 -17.14
N ALA A 76 9.68 -11.43 -16.05
CA ALA A 76 8.23 -11.71 -16.10
C ALA A 76 7.41 -10.42 -16.25
N LEU A 77 7.82 -9.34 -15.59
CA LEU A 77 7.14 -8.05 -15.71
C LEU A 77 7.24 -7.47 -17.13
N GLU A 78 8.38 -7.62 -17.76
CA GLU A 78 8.59 -7.21 -19.17
C GLU A 78 7.65 -7.99 -20.08
N ARG A 79 7.56 -9.32 -19.94
CA ARG A 79 6.64 -10.16 -20.71
C ARG A 79 5.18 -9.81 -20.46
N PHE A 80 4.80 -9.50 -19.22
CA PHE A 80 3.47 -9.01 -18.90
C PHE A 80 3.17 -7.71 -19.65
N ASN A 81 4.09 -6.76 -19.60
CA ASN A 81 3.93 -5.46 -20.24
C ASN A 81 3.91 -5.54 -21.77
N GLU A 82 4.62 -6.48 -22.39
CA GLU A 82 4.54 -6.73 -23.83
C GLU A 82 3.13 -7.14 -24.27
N LYS A 83 2.42 -7.95 -23.48
CA LYS A 83 1.08 -8.46 -23.78
C LYS A 83 -0.04 -7.54 -23.27
N TYR A 84 0.11 -7.03 -22.06
CA TYR A 84 -0.95 -6.36 -21.29
C TYR A 84 -0.60 -4.93 -20.83
N GLY A 85 0.52 -4.37 -21.27
CA GLY A 85 0.97 -3.04 -20.83
C GLY A 85 -0.01 -1.90 -21.16
N HIS A 86 -0.90 -2.11 -22.15
CA HIS A 86 -1.97 -1.17 -22.52
C HIS A 86 -3.01 -0.97 -21.39
N LEU A 87 -3.10 -1.90 -20.44
CA LEU A 87 -3.98 -1.78 -19.27
C LEU A 87 -3.47 -0.78 -18.24
N GLY A 88 -2.18 -0.44 -18.29
CA GLY A 88 -1.58 0.58 -17.42
C GLY A 88 -1.57 0.20 -15.94
N LEU A 89 -1.51 -1.08 -15.60
CA LEU A 89 -1.34 -1.53 -14.22
C LEU A 89 0.00 -1.07 -13.66
N HIS A 90 0.01 -0.69 -12.39
CA HIS A 90 1.19 -0.27 -11.67
C HIS A 90 1.69 -1.41 -10.78
N PHE A 91 2.90 -1.89 -11.06
CA PHE A 91 3.59 -2.92 -10.29
C PHE A 91 4.60 -2.25 -9.37
N MET A 92 4.37 -2.35 -8.07
CA MET A 92 5.26 -1.83 -7.04
C MET A 92 6.02 -3.00 -6.41
N GLN A 93 7.33 -3.05 -6.66
CA GLN A 93 8.17 -4.05 -6.03
C GLN A 93 8.15 -3.85 -4.50
N THR A 94 7.90 -4.93 -3.76
CA THR A 94 7.84 -4.95 -2.30
C THR A 94 8.71 -6.07 -1.74
N GLY A 95 9.22 -5.88 -0.53
CA GLY A 95 10.14 -6.84 0.07
C GLY A 95 11.50 -6.93 -0.62
N GLY A 96 12.29 -7.92 -0.24
CA GLY A 96 13.58 -8.22 -0.84
C GLY A 96 13.47 -9.22 -1.98
N GLN A 97 14.56 -9.35 -2.74
CA GLN A 97 14.71 -10.41 -3.75
C GLN A 97 14.78 -11.79 -3.06
N LEU A 98 14.08 -12.77 -3.61
CA LEU A 98 14.16 -14.16 -3.18
C LEU A 98 15.44 -14.83 -3.69
N PRO A 99 15.85 -15.97 -3.09
CA PRO A 99 17.07 -16.69 -3.50
C PRO A 99 17.08 -17.16 -4.95
N ASP A 100 15.90 -17.33 -5.55
CA ASP A 100 15.72 -17.72 -6.97
C ASP A 100 15.70 -16.53 -7.93
N GLY A 101 15.92 -15.31 -7.43
CA GLY A 101 15.87 -14.09 -8.22
C GLY A 101 14.48 -13.47 -8.37
N SER A 102 13.44 -14.09 -7.84
CA SER A 102 12.06 -13.57 -7.92
C SER A 102 11.85 -12.39 -6.98
N HIS A 103 10.87 -11.56 -7.34
CA HIS A 103 10.42 -10.40 -6.57
C HIS A 103 8.92 -10.42 -6.34
N PHE A 104 8.51 -9.95 -5.19
CA PHE A 104 7.10 -9.65 -4.91
C PHE A 104 6.70 -8.30 -5.50
N TYR A 105 5.48 -8.25 -6.00
CA TYR A 105 4.87 -7.02 -6.52
C TYR A 105 3.46 -6.83 -5.94
N ASP A 106 3.23 -5.66 -5.36
CA ASP A 106 1.89 -5.13 -5.18
C ASP A 106 1.42 -4.51 -6.50
N ILE A 107 0.19 -4.81 -6.92
CA ILE A 107 -0.35 -4.40 -8.20
C ILE A 107 -1.62 -3.60 -7.97
N VAL A 108 -1.63 -2.37 -8.47
CA VAL A 108 -2.79 -1.47 -8.43
C VAL A 108 -3.07 -0.90 -9.82
N ARG A 109 -4.20 -0.24 -9.97
CA ARG A 109 -4.48 0.52 -11.20
C ARG A 109 -3.48 1.66 -11.36
N GLY A 110 -3.14 1.96 -12.60
CA GLY A 110 -2.27 3.08 -12.93
C GLY A 110 -2.80 4.41 -12.39
N GLY A 111 -1.90 5.24 -11.92
CA GLY A 111 -2.24 6.53 -11.28
C GLY A 111 -2.75 6.43 -9.84
N ILE A 112 -2.76 5.23 -9.26
CA ILE A 112 -3.06 5.02 -7.84
C ILE A 112 -1.76 4.70 -7.10
N ASP A 113 -1.43 5.54 -6.13
CA ASP A 113 -0.32 5.36 -5.20
C ASP A 113 -0.68 6.00 -3.84
N LYS A 114 0.23 5.94 -2.88
CA LYS A 114 0.00 6.52 -1.55
C LYS A 114 -0.17 8.05 -1.59
N SER A 115 0.41 8.73 -2.57
CA SER A 115 0.26 10.19 -2.71
C SER A 115 -1.13 10.58 -3.20
N THR A 116 -1.64 9.88 -4.21
CA THR A 116 -3.00 10.08 -4.71
C THR A 116 -4.05 9.70 -3.66
N GLY A 117 -3.80 8.60 -2.89
CA GLY A 117 -4.64 8.21 -1.77
C GLY A 117 -4.69 9.27 -0.66
N LEU A 118 -3.55 9.89 -0.33
CA LEU A 118 -3.49 10.99 0.63
C LEU A 118 -4.25 12.22 0.11
N ALA A 119 -4.10 12.55 -1.17
CA ALA A 119 -4.81 13.67 -1.79
C ALA A 119 -6.34 13.48 -1.75
N ASP A 120 -6.81 12.28 -2.14
CA ASP A 120 -8.23 11.93 -2.09
C ASP A 120 -8.79 11.98 -0.66
N LEU A 121 -8.02 11.52 0.32
CA LEU A 121 -8.42 11.58 1.73
C LEU A 121 -8.55 13.04 2.20
N CYS A 122 -7.54 13.87 1.92
CA CYS A 122 -7.56 15.30 2.26
C CYS A 122 -8.76 15.99 1.62
N GLU A 123 -9.03 15.76 0.33
CA GLU A 123 -10.18 16.32 -0.37
C GLU A 123 -11.51 15.93 0.29
N LYS A 124 -11.70 14.65 0.61
CA LYS A 124 -12.91 14.15 1.28
C LYS A 124 -13.10 14.74 2.68
N MET A 125 -12.01 15.05 3.37
CA MET A 125 -12.03 15.70 4.69
C MET A 125 -12.12 17.22 4.62
N GLY A 126 -12.07 17.82 3.42
CA GLY A 126 -12.03 19.27 3.25
C GLY A 126 -10.73 19.92 3.69
N LEU A 127 -9.63 19.16 3.71
CA LEU A 127 -8.28 19.58 4.07
C LEU A 127 -7.42 19.76 2.82
N SER A 128 -6.38 20.58 2.94
CA SER A 128 -5.32 20.66 1.95
C SER A 128 -4.17 19.71 2.29
N LEU A 129 -3.41 19.29 1.28
CA LEU A 129 -2.19 18.49 1.52
C LEU A 129 -1.18 19.21 2.44
N ALA A 130 -1.18 20.55 2.45
CA ALA A 130 -0.33 21.35 3.34
C ALA A 130 -0.66 21.19 4.84
N GLU A 131 -1.85 20.67 5.16
CA GLU A 131 -2.29 20.39 6.54
C GLU A 131 -2.03 18.92 6.95
N ALA A 132 -1.57 18.08 6.00
CA ALA A 132 -1.31 16.69 6.24
C ALA A 132 0.12 16.45 6.77
N VAL A 133 0.24 15.52 7.70
CA VAL A 133 1.53 14.93 8.10
C VAL A 133 1.56 13.50 7.60
N ALA A 134 2.61 13.14 6.85
CA ALA A 134 2.82 11.79 6.36
C ALA A 134 4.07 11.17 6.98
N ALA A 135 3.99 9.90 7.36
CA ALA A 135 5.13 9.12 7.83
C ALA A 135 5.30 7.86 6.98
N GLY A 136 6.55 7.51 6.66
CA GLY A 136 6.86 6.35 5.82
C GLY A 136 8.31 5.91 5.96
N ASP A 137 8.67 4.80 5.31
CA ASP A 137 10.02 4.23 5.43
C ASP A 137 10.58 3.62 4.13
N SER A 138 9.78 3.55 3.07
CA SER A 138 10.13 2.79 1.86
C SER A 138 9.85 3.55 0.55
N ALA A 139 10.27 2.99 -0.57
CA ALA A 139 10.16 3.63 -1.89
C ALA A 139 8.72 3.98 -2.28
N ASN A 140 7.73 3.17 -1.87
CA ASN A 140 6.31 3.42 -2.15
C ASN A 140 5.73 4.60 -1.32
N ASP A 141 6.46 5.11 -0.32
CA ASP A 141 6.06 6.26 0.49
C ASP A 141 6.58 7.59 -0.07
N VAL A 142 7.58 7.56 -0.96
CA VAL A 142 8.28 8.73 -1.49
C VAL A 142 7.31 9.79 -2.04
N GLY A 143 6.33 9.37 -2.83
CA GLY A 143 5.31 10.27 -3.37
C GLY A 143 4.48 10.95 -2.27
N MET A 144 4.03 10.17 -1.29
CA MET A 144 3.24 10.64 -0.15
C MET A 144 4.04 11.60 0.74
N LEU A 145 5.30 11.26 1.04
CA LEU A 145 6.18 12.13 1.85
C LEU A 145 6.40 13.49 1.20
N LYS A 146 6.55 13.54 -0.14
CA LYS A 146 6.71 14.81 -0.89
C LYS A 146 5.42 15.60 -1.01
N ALA A 147 4.27 14.94 -1.01
CA ALA A 147 2.98 15.60 -1.22
C ALA A 147 2.42 16.22 0.07
N ALA A 148 2.73 15.67 1.23
CA ALA A 148 2.26 16.16 2.53
C ALA A 148 2.87 17.51 2.89
N GLY A 149 2.19 18.27 3.75
CA GLY A 149 2.72 19.52 4.34
C GLY A 149 3.93 19.28 5.26
N LEU A 150 4.00 18.07 5.85
CA LEU A 150 5.18 17.59 6.58
C LEU A 150 5.37 16.10 6.28
N GLY A 151 6.36 15.77 5.48
CA GLY A 151 6.78 14.40 5.21
C GLY A 151 7.86 13.94 6.19
N CYS A 152 7.61 12.86 6.92
CA CYS A 152 8.52 12.31 7.92
C CYS A 152 8.97 10.90 7.53
N CYS A 153 10.29 10.67 7.42
CA CYS A 153 10.83 9.33 7.17
C CYS A 153 11.36 8.71 8.47
N MET A 154 11.04 7.43 8.71
CA MET A 154 11.63 6.67 9.80
C MET A 154 13.14 6.54 9.63
N SER A 155 13.91 6.56 10.72
CA SER A 155 15.39 6.47 10.64
C SER A 155 15.88 5.12 10.09
N ASN A 156 15.09 4.06 10.23
CA ASN A 156 15.33 2.76 9.60
C ASN A 156 14.87 2.68 8.14
N GLY A 157 14.30 3.75 7.58
CA GLY A 157 13.83 3.79 6.21
C GLY A 157 14.95 3.80 5.17
N THR A 158 14.56 3.63 3.91
CA THR A 158 15.48 3.66 2.76
C THR A 158 16.09 5.05 2.54
N ASP A 159 17.25 5.11 1.89
CA ASP A 159 17.91 6.38 1.58
C ASP A 159 17.04 7.24 0.66
N GLU A 160 16.29 6.62 -0.26
CA GLU A 160 15.36 7.31 -1.16
C GLU A 160 14.20 7.96 -0.39
N ALA A 161 13.59 7.24 0.56
CA ALA A 161 12.52 7.78 1.40
C ALA A 161 13.03 8.91 2.31
N LYS A 162 14.23 8.75 2.89
CA LYS A 162 14.88 9.81 3.69
C LYS A 162 15.17 11.08 2.88
N ALA A 163 15.62 10.92 1.63
CA ALA A 163 15.89 12.04 0.74
C ALA A 163 14.61 12.77 0.28
N ALA A 164 13.46 12.09 0.33
CA ALA A 164 12.16 12.63 -0.05
C ALA A 164 11.43 13.35 1.10
N ALA A 165 11.80 13.06 2.33
CA ALA A 165 11.15 13.58 3.54
C ALA A 165 11.71 14.97 3.94
N ASP A 166 10.87 15.77 4.56
CA ASP A 166 11.27 17.03 5.21
C ASP A 166 12.05 16.75 6.51
N ARG A 167 11.74 15.63 7.16
CA ARG A 167 12.30 15.28 8.46
C ARG A 167 12.54 13.77 8.58
N VAL A 168 13.69 13.39 9.17
CA VAL A 168 13.94 12.02 9.62
C VAL A 168 13.60 11.92 11.10
N ILE A 169 12.74 10.96 11.46
CA ILE A 169 12.26 10.71 12.83
C ILE A 169 12.87 9.43 13.40
N GLY A 170 12.58 9.08 14.63
CA GLY A 170 13.12 7.91 15.32
C GLY A 170 12.87 6.59 14.57
N ASP A 171 13.57 5.54 15.01
CA ASP A 171 13.40 4.17 14.48
C ASP A 171 12.03 3.60 14.87
N VAL A 172 11.45 2.75 14.02
CA VAL A 172 10.17 2.08 14.32
C VAL A 172 10.25 1.23 15.59
N ARG A 173 11.42 0.67 15.89
CA ARG A 173 11.68 -0.14 17.12
C ARG A 173 11.84 0.68 18.39
N GLU A 174 11.95 2.00 18.27
CA GLU A 174 12.12 2.96 19.35
C GLU A 174 10.92 3.92 19.45
N ASP A 175 9.76 3.48 18.95
CA ASP A 175 8.50 4.24 18.95
C ASP A 175 8.61 5.63 18.29
N GLY A 176 9.46 5.76 17.26
CA GLY A 176 9.75 7.04 16.62
C GLY A 176 8.53 7.77 16.07
N LEU A 177 7.51 7.04 15.59
CA LEU A 177 6.25 7.63 15.16
C LEU A 177 5.42 8.16 16.33
N ALA A 178 5.37 7.42 17.43
CA ALA A 178 4.66 7.87 18.64
C ALA A 178 5.29 9.17 19.20
N ALA A 179 6.63 9.23 19.23
CA ALA A 179 7.34 10.44 19.65
C ALA A 179 7.03 11.65 18.76
N LEU A 180 6.93 11.46 17.44
CA LEU A 180 6.49 12.51 16.51
C LEU A 180 5.06 12.99 16.81
N ILE A 181 4.14 12.06 17.04
CA ILE A 181 2.74 12.39 17.36
C ILE A 181 2.68 13.17 18.67
N GLU A 182 3.39 12.73 19.70
CA GLU A 182 3.45 13.44 20.99
C GLU A 182 3.99 14.86 20.81
N GLU A 183 5.10 15.02 20.10
CA GLU A 183 5.70 16.34 19.81
C GLU A 183 4.72 17.28 19.12
N LEU A 184 4.04 16.80 18.06
CA LEU A 184 3.21 17.65 17.23
C LEU A 184 1.86 18.03 17.85
N TRP A 185 1.26 17.11 18.64
CA TRP A 185 -0.12 17.30 19.11
C TRP A 185 -0.27 17.39 20.63
N PHE A 186 0.72 16.91 21.41
CA PHE A 186 0.60 16.86 22.87
C PHE A 186 1.62 17.73 23.60
N ASP A 187 2.88 17.79 23.12
CA ASP A 187 3.96 18.56 23.77
C ASP A 187 4.21 19.91 23.09
N GLY A 188 3.65 20.15 21.89
CA GLY A 188 3.75 21.43 21.20
C GLY A 188 3.05 22.57 21.93
N PRO A 189 3.36 23.85 21.62
CA PRO A 189 2.62 24.97 22.18
C PRO A 189 1.13 24.75 21.86
N LYS A 190 0.32 24.63 22.93
CA LYS A 190 -1.12 24.42 22.79
C LYS A 190 -1.67 25.57 21.95
N ALA A 191 -2.01 25.28 20.68
CA ALA A 191 -2.70 26.23 19.83
C ALA A 191 -3.97 26.70 20.53
N GLU A 192 -4.22 28.02 20.52
CA GLU A 192 -5.46 28.57 21.03
C GLU A 192 -6.66 27.89 20.30
N PRO A 193 -7.78 27.64 20.97
CA PRO A 193 -8.90 26.87 20.40
C PRO A 193 -9.44 27.40 19.06
N SER A 194 -9.14 28.65 18.70
CA SER A 194 -9.53 29.26 17.43
C SER A 194 -8.70 28.79 16.21
N ASP A 195 -7.53 28.16 16.42
CA ASP A 195 -6.65 27.70 15.33
C ASP A 195 -6.76 26.19 15.06
N ARG A 196 -7.63 25.48 15.78
CA ARG A 196 -7.82 24.03 15.62
C ARG A 196 -8.89 23.74 14.57
N SER A 197 -8.53 23.72 13.30
CA SER A 197 -9.36 23.11 12.24
C SER A 197 -9.44 21.56 12.36
N PHE A 198 -8.56 20.93 13.12
CA PHE A 198 -8.53 19.47 13.32
C PHE A 198 -9.59 18.91 14.28
N GLY A 199 -10.16 19.71 15.18
CA GLY A 199 -11.06 19.22 16.25
C GLY A 199 -12.47 18.80 15.78
N SER A 200 -12.94 19.28 14.62
CA SER A 200 -14.32 19.00 14.17
C SER A 200 -14.46 17.81 13.23
N ALA A 201 -13.38 17.32 12.64
CA ALA A 201 -13.43 16.21 11.68
C ALA A 201 -13.66 14.85 12.37
N TRP A 202 -13.22 14.67 13.62
CA TRP A 202 -13.38 13.40 14.35
C TRP A 202 -14.77 13.20 14.94
N GLU A 203 -15.46 14.27 15.32
CA GLU A 203 -16.82 14.19 15.89
C GLU A 203 -17.89 13.79 14.86
N THR A 204 -17.59 13.88 13.57
CA THR A 204 -18.51 13.50 12.47
C THR A 204 -18.39 12.04 12.04
N MET A 205 -17.35 11.31 12.48
CA MET A 205 -17.16 9.90 12.10
C MET A 205 -17.83 8.90 13.07
N GLU A 206 -18.38 9.34 14.19
CA GLU A 206 -19.11 8.48 15.16
C GLU A 206 -20.65 8.50 14.99
N ARG A 207 -21.18 8.96 13.85
CA ARG A 207 -22.64 8.92 13.61
C ARG A 207 -22.99 8.14 12.36
#